data_94a0646729f5ed50fb3c0b78577f8415
#
_entry.id   94a0646729f5ed50fb3c0b78577f8415
#
_cell.length_a   1.000
_cell.length_b   1.000
_cell.length_c   1.000
_cell.angle_alpha   90.00
_cell.angle_beta   90.00
_cell.angle_gamma   90.00
#
_symmetry.space_group_name_H-M   'P 1'
#
loop_
_entity.id
_entity.type
_entity.pdbx_description
1 polymer ?
#
loop_
_entity_poly.entity_id
_entity_poly.type
_entity_poly.pdbx_seq_one_letter_code
_entity_poly.pdbx_strand_id
1 'polypeptide(L)'
;WSFILRSGRTIKDQWINIKYEDARQTCTYHFNAAGIMHYGWYMDAGGHWYYLKEDQGADFGRLVMGWYYDAKDMKWYYLNQFTGGMATGWQKLGEYWYFFSTGSQSGKPMGTLYVNEITPDGYMVDENGRWMRETP
;
A
#
# COMPACT_ATOMS: atom_id res chain seq x y z
N TRP A 1 9.05 -7.25 -16.76
CA TRP A 1 8.97 -5.95 -17.43
C TRP A 1 10.22 -5.14 -17.12
N SER A 2 10.74 -4.46 -18.12
CA SER A 2 11.83 -3.51 -17.98
C SER A 2 11.47 -2.24 -18.75
N PHE A 3 12.16 -1.15 -18.45
CA PHE A 3 11.93 0.14 -19.08
C PHE A 3 13.25 0.64 -19.66
N ILE A 4 13.28 0.87 -20.96
CA ILE A 4 14.48 1.32 -21.67
C ILE A 4 14.26 2.74 -22.16
N LEU A 5 15.16 3.65 -21.81
CA LEU A 5 15.13 5.03 -22.24
C LEU A 5 15.52 5.14 -23.73
N ARG A 6 15.19 6.26 -24.36
CA ARG A 6 15.60 6.53 -25.75
C ARG A 6 17.11 6.42 -25.95
N SER A 7 17.87 6.72 -24.89
CA SER A 7 19.34 6.60 -24.92
C SER A 7 19.82 5.16 -24.98
N GLY A 8 18.92 4.18 -24.84
CA GLY A 8 19.28 2.77 -24.75
C GLY A 8 19.57 2.29 -23.34
N ARG A 9 19.56 3.20 -22.36
CA ARG A 9 19.81 2.81 -20.98
C ARG A 9 18.55 2.21 -20.35
N THR A 10 18.75 1.11 -19.60
CA THR A 10 17.69 0.47 -18.83
C THR A 10 17.52 1.19 -17.49
N ILE A 11 16.27 1.42 -17.08
CA ILE A 11 15.96 1.96 -15.76
C ILE A 11 16.25 0.87 -14.73
N LYS A 12 17.05 1.19 -13.73
CA LYS A 12 17.45 0.24 -12.67
C LYS A 12 17.40 0.91 -11.31
N ASP A 13 16.97 0.13 -10.31
CA ASP A 13 17.04 0.47 -8.90
C ASP A 13 16.46 1.87 -8.60
N GLN A 14 15.29 2.16 -9.15
CA GLN A 14 14.68 3.47 -8.95
C GLN A 14 13.17 3.43 -9.20
N TRP A 15 12.50 4.44 -8.67
CA TRP A 15 11.11 4.73 -8.97
C TRP A 15 11.05 5.54 -10.25
N ILE A 16 10.00 5.32 -11.02
CA ILE A 16 9.75 6.11 -12.22
C ILE A 16 8.27 6.47 -12.29
N ASN A 17 7.99 7.72 -12.68
CA ASN A 17 6.63 8.22 -12.86
C ASN A 17 6.35 8.30 -14.35
N ILE A 18 5.28 7.66 -14.78
CA ILE A 18 4.87 7.66 -16.18
C ILE A 18 3.48 8.26 -16.28
N LYS A 19 3.36 9.28 -17.14
CA LYS A 19 2.08 9.89 -17.44
C LYS A 19 1.65 9.43 -18.82
N TYR A 20 0.57 8.65 -18.87
CA TYR A 20 0.02 8.18 -20.14
C TYR A 20 -0.83 9.28 -20.76
N GLU A 21 -0.85 9.35 -22.10
CA GLU A 21 -1.60 10.37 -22.83
C GLU A 21 -3.07 10.44 -22.42
N ASP A 22 -3.68 9.29 -22.23
CA ASP A 22 -5.10 9.19 -21.89
C ASP A 22 -5.35 9.18 -20.38
N ALA A 23 -4.29 9.20 -19.56
CA ALA A 23 -4.43 9.13 -18.12
C ALA A 23 -4.38 10.54 -17.53
N ARG A 24 -5.35 10.84 -16.67
CA ARG A 24 -5.39 12.11 -15.94
C ARG A 24 -4.44 12.09 -14.75
N GLN A 25 -3.80 10.96 -14.50
CA GLN A 25 -2.92 10.79 -13.36
C GLN A 25 -1.62 10.11 -13.80
N THR A 26 -0.57 10.40 -13.05
CA THR A 26 0.73 9.77 -13.21
C THR A 26 0.74 8.42 -12.52
N CYS A 27 1.24 7.40 -13.19
CA CYS A 27 1.44 6.08 -12.59
C CYS A 27 2.90 5.91 -12.19
N THR A 28 3.12 5.34 -11.02
CA THR A 28 4.47 5.16 -10.47
C THR A 28 4.84 3.68 -10.44
N TYR A 29 6.06 3.38 -10.84
CA TYR A 29 6.59 2.01 -10.93
C TYR A 29 7.95 1.97 -10.27
N HIS A 30 8.36 0.76 -9.81
CA HIS A 30 9.69 0.57 -9.26
C HIS A 30 10.44 -0.54 -9.98
N PHE A 31 11.71 -0.31 -10.26
CA PHE A 31 12.58 -1.28 -10.94
C PHE A 31 13.73 -1.65 -10.02
N ASN A 32 14.07 -2.96 -9.98
CA ASN A 32 15.15 -3.45 -9.15
C ASN A 32 16.52 -3.19 -9.77
N ALA A 33 17.58 -3.61 -9.08
CA ALA A 33 18.95 -3.41 -9.55
C ALA A 33 19.25 -4.13 -10.87
N ALA A 34 18.48 -5.15 -11.22
CA ALA A 34 18.59 -5.85 -12.49
C ALA A 34 17.77 -5.19 -13.60
N GLY A 35 17.02 -4.13 -13.30
CA GLY A 35 16.18 -3.44 -14.26
C GLY A 35 14.83 -4.11 -14.47
N ILE A 36 14.42 -4.99 -13.56
CA ILE A 36 13.16 -5.70 -13.66
C ILE A 36 12.12 -5.01 -12.77
N MET A 37 10.92 -4.78 -13.33
CA MET A 37 9.84 -4.11 -12.62
C MET A 37 9.30 -4.98 -11.48
N HIS A 38 9.19 -4.39 -10.30
CA HIS A 38 8.57 -5.03 -9.14
C HIS A 38 7.05 -5.12 -9.31
N TYR A 39 6.47 -6.16 -8.73
CA TYR A 39 5.02 -6.28 -8.56
C TYR A 39 4.76 -6.99 -7.23
N GLY A 40 3.54 -6.81 -6.69
CA GLY A 40 3.20 -7.33 -5.37
C GLY A 40 3.73 -6.43 -4.25
N TRP A 41 3.82 -6.99 -3.06
CA TRP A 41 4.34 -6.27 -1.90
C TRP A 41 5.84 -6.08 -2.01
N TYR A 42 6.29 -4.86 -1.77
CA TYR A 42 7.70 -4.50 -1.86
C TYR A 42 8.11 -3.66 -0.64
N MET A 43 9.21 -4.05 0.01
CA MET A 43 9.78 -3.28 1.12
C MET A 43 11.07 -2.61 0.66
N ASP A 44 11.17 -1.30 0.84
CA ASP A 44 12.38 -0.58 0.46
C ASP A 44 13.47 -0.70 1.55
N ALA A 45 14.63 -0.10 1.29
CA ALA A 45 15.77 -0.15 2.20
C ALA A 45 15.49 0.56 3.54
N GLY A 46 14.53 1.49 3.54
CA GLY A 46 14.11 2.20 4.75
C GLY A 46 13.09 1.47 5.59
N GLY A 47 12.68 0.27 5.17
CA GLY A 47 11.69 -0.51 5.90
C GLY A 47 10.23 -0.16 5.59
N HIS A 48 9.98 0.59 4.52
CA HIS A 48 8.64 0.97 4.13
C HIS A 48 8.07 -0.03 3.14
N TRP A 49 6.82 -0.46 3.38
CA TRP A 49 6.11 -1.38 2.50
C TRP A 49 5.27 -0.63 1.48
N TYR A 50 5.24 -1.16 0.25
CA TYR A 50 4.44 -0.64 -0.86
C TYR A 50 3.75 -1.80 -1.55
N TYR A 51 2.64 -1.52 -2.23
CA TYR A 51 1.98 -2.53 -3.04
C TYR A 51 1.98 -2.09 -4.51
N LEU A 52 2.54 -2.95 -5.35
CA LEU A 52 2.61 -2.73 -6.79
C LEU A 52 1.69 -3.75 -7.46
N LYS A 53 0.77 -3.27 -8.26
CA LYS A 53 -0.35 -4.04 -8.76
C LYS A 53 0.09 -5.34 -9.44
N GLU A 54 -0.47 -6.47 -9.01
CA GLU A 54 -0.15 -7.80 -9.54
C GLU A 54 -1.03 -8.22 -10.71
N ASP A 55 -2.20 -7.59 -10.86
CA ASP A 55 -3.14 -7.98 -11.90
C ASP A 55 -2.58 -7.67 -13.28
N GLN A 56 -2.64 -8.67 -14.18
CA GLN A 56 -2.21 -8.51 -15.56
C GLN A 56 -3.15 -7.53 -16.25
N GLY A 57 -2.60 -6.47 -16.80
CA GLY A 57 -3.37 -5.43 -17.46
C GLY A 57 -2.48 -4.27 -17.81
N ALA A 58 -3.08 -3.21 -18.30
CA ALA A 58 -2.34 -2.02 -18.74
C ALA A 58 -1.57 -1.35 -17.59
N ASP A 59 -2.05 -1.49 -16.36
CA ASP A 59 -1.45 -0.86 -15.18
C ASP A 59 -0.71 -1.86 -14.29
N PHE A 60 -0.35 -3.03 -14.82
CA PHE A 60 0.45 -4.02 -14.09
C PHE A 60 1.73 -3.38 -13.54
N GLY A 61 1.99 -3.59 -12.25
CA GLY A 61 3.15 -3.01 -11.58
C GLY A 61 2.95 -1.60 -11.05
N ARG A 62 1.79 -0.97 -11.29
CA ARG A 62 1.53 0.38 -10.82
C ARG A 62 1.45 0.44 -9.29
N LEU A 63 2.07 1.47 -8.70
CA LEU A 63 1.98 1.73 -7.26
C LEU A 63 0.53 2.03 -6.88
N VAL A 64 0.02 1.28 -5.91
CA VAL A 64 -1.33 1.47 -5.38
C VAL A 64 -1.27 2.47 -4.22
N MET A 65 -2.20 3.43 -4.21
CA MET A 65 -2.33 4.43 -3.15
C MET A 65 -3.78 4.50 -2.69
N GLY A 66 -3.98 4.82 -1.42
CA GLY A 66 -5.30 4.84 -0.81
C GLY A 66 -5.69 3.50 -0.22
N TRP A 67 -6.99 3.30 -0.06
CA TRP A 67 -7.51 2.05 0.47
C TRP A 67 -7.28 0.89 -0.51
N TYR A 68 -6.79 -0.22 0.00
CA TYR A 68 -6.56 -1.41 -0.80
C TYR A 68 -7.06 -2.65 -0.08
N TYR A 69 -7.90 -3.43 -0.76
CA TYR A 69 -8.37 -4.72 -0.26
C TYR A 69 -7.60 -5.83 -0.96
N ASP A 70 -6.87 -6.63 -0.18
CA ASP A 70 -6.12 -7.76 -0.70
C ASP A 70 -7.02 -9.00 -0.66
N ALA A 71 -7.48 -9.44 -1.82
CA ALA A 71 -8.38 -10.59 -1.92
C ALA A 71 -7.72 -11.91 -1.53
N LYS A 72 -6.39 -11.98 -1.56
CA LYS A 72 -5.66 -13.20 -1.19
C LYS A 72 -5.73 -13.48 0.31
N ASP A 73 -5.61 -12.43 1.14
CA ASP A 73 -5.68 -12.58 2.58
C ASP A 73 -6.99 -12.05 3.16
N MET A 74 -7.84 -11.46 2.32
CA MET A 74 -9.13 -10.86 2.70
C MET A 74 -8.97 -9.80 3.77
N LYS A 75 -7.96 -8.93 3.61
CA LYS A 75 -7.63 -7.87 4.55
C LYS A 75 -7.57 -6.52 3.86
N TRP A 76 -7.92 -5.49 4.60
CA TRP A 76 -7.82 -4.11 4.14
C TRP A 76 -6.51 -3.49 4.58
N TYR A 77 -5.93 -2.68 3.70
CA TYR A 77 -4.71 -1.90 3.94
C TYR A 77 -4.95 -0.47 3.49
N TYR A 78 -4.14 0.44 3.99
CA TYR A 78 -4.14 1.81 3.47
C TYR A 78 -2.72 2.18 3.05
N LEU A 79 -2.57 2.54 1.80
CA LEU A 79 -1.31 3.01 1.24
C LEU A 79 -1.39 4.52 1.15
N ASN A 80 -0.42 5.22 1.72
CA ASN A 80 -0.43 6.68 1.76
C ASN A 80 -0.66 7.25 0.37
N GLN A 81 -1.60 8.18 0.24
CA GLN A 81 -2.01 8.70 -1.07
C GLN A 81 -0.95 9.61 -1.71
N PHE A 82 0.11 9.95 -0.99
CA PHE A 82 1.20 10.77 -1.51
C PHE A 82 2.48 9.96 -1.73
N THR A 83 2.79 9.03 -0.84
CA THR A 83 4.03 8.25 -0.89
C THR A 83 3.81 6.80 -1.31
N GLY A 84 2.59 6.27 -1.16
CA GLY A 84 2.31 4.85 -1.35
C GLY A 84 2.72 3.98 -0.19
N GLY A 85 3.32 4.54 0.85
CA GLY A 85 3.77 3.77 2.01
C GLY A 85 2.63 3.19 2.82
N MET A 86 2.80 1.94 3.28
CA MET A 86 1.78 1.23 4.05
C MET A 86 1.58 1.88 5.42
N ALA A 87 0.32 2.18 5.76
CA ALA A 87 -0.03 2.74 7.06
C ALA A 87 0.04 1.68 8.15
N THR A 88 0.54 2.06 9.32
CA THR A 88 0.54 1.25 10.53
C THR A 88 0.13 2.11 11.73
N GLY A 89 -0.43 1.47 12.75
CA GLY A 89 -0.89 2.19 13.94
C GLY A 89 -2.15 3.00 13.66
N TRP A 90 -2.39 3.99 14.49
CA TRP A 90 -3.56 4.85 14.35
C TRP A 90 -3.38 5.85 13.21
N GLN A 91 -4.39 5.95 12.36
CA GLN A 91 -4.41 6.90 11.25
C GLN A 91 -5.78 7.57 11.17
N LYS A 92 -5.80 8.89 11.10
CA LYS A 92 -7.04 9.61 10.86
C LYS A 92 -7.20 9.79 9.36
N LEU A 93 -8.21 9.15 8.81
CA LEU A 93 -8.49 9.19 7.36
C LEU A 93 -9.89 9.76 7.18
N GLY A 94 -9.97 10.96 6.65
CA GLY A 94 -11.21 11.69 6.61
C GLY A 94 -11.65 12.10 8.02
N GLU A 95 -12.85 11.72 8.42
CA GLU A 95 -13.41 12.05 9.72
C GLU A 95 -13.21 11.00 10.80
N TYR A 96 -12.65 9.86 10.43
CA TYR A 96 -12.58 8.70 11.34
C TYR A 96 -11.16 8.26 11.60
N TRP A 97 -10.95 7.66 12.78
CA TRP A 97 -9.70 7.03 13.15
C TRP A 97 -9.77 5.55 12.90
N TYR A 98 -8.68 5.00 12.33
CA TYR A 98 -8.53 3.58 12.03
C TYR A 98 -7.22 3.08 12.62
N PHE A 99 -7.20 1.81 13.00
CA PHE A 99 -5.98 1.19 13.50
C PHE A 99 -5.50 0.08 12.56
N PHE A 100 -4.26 0.22 12.10
CA PHE A 100 -3.62 -0.77 11.23
C PHE A 100 -2.55 -1.50 12.02
N SER A 101 -2.47 -2.84 11.87
CA SER A 101 -1.54 -3.66 12.63
C SER A 101 -0.10 -3.17 12.47
N THR A 102 0.63 -3.16 13.58
CA THR A 102 2.06 -2.84 13.58
C THR A 102 2.91 -4.08 13.34
N GLY A 103 2.28 -5.25 13.21
CA GLY A 103 2.97 -6.51 13.00
C GLY A 103 3.44 -7.19 14.27
N SER A 104 3.19 -6.57 15.44
CA SER A 104 3.62 -7.12 16.72
C SER A 104 2.69 -8.19 17.28
N GLN A 105 1.50 -8.34 16.69
CA GLN A 105 0.50 -9.29 17.17
C GLN A 105 0.43 -10.52 16.27
N SER A 106 0.42 -11.71 16.88
CA SER A 106 0.28 -12.97 16.17
C SER A 106 -1.06 -13.01 15.42
N GLY A 107 -1.01 -13.44 14.16
CA GLY A 107 -2.21 -13.53 13.33
C GLY A 107 -2.66 -12.21 12.73
N LYS A 108 -1.92 -11.14 12.95
CA LYS A 108 -2.21 -9.80 12.41
C LYS A 108 -1.03 -9.30 11.59
N PRO A 109 -0.94 -9.64 10.30
CA PRO A 109 0.15 -9.14 9.46
C PRO A 109 0.22 -7.62 9.48
N MET A 110 1.43 -7.09 9.40
CA MET A 110 1.67 -5.65 9.42
C MET A 110 0.80 -4.94 8.38
N GLY A 111 0.16 -3.85 8.80
CA GLY A 111 -0.65 -3.01 7.94
C GLY A 111 -2.11 -3.42 7.81
N THR A 112 -2.51 -4.58 8.34
CA THR A 112 -3.91 -5.02 8.22
C THR A 112 -4.82 -4.20 9.13
N LEU A 113 -5.99 -3.83 8.60
CA LEU A 113 -6.98 -3.05 9.35
C LEU A 113 -7.65 -3.90 10.42
N TYR A 114 -7.74 -3.35 11.62
CA TYR A 114 -8.55 -3.93 12.68
C TYR A 114 -10.03 -3.63 12.42
N VAL A 115 -10.87 -4.65 12.50
CA VAL A 115 -12.33 -4.53 12.33
C VAL A 115 -13.03 -5.36 13.38
N ASN A 116 -14.07 -4.80 13.98
CA ASN A 116 -14.91 -5.50 14.97
C ASN A 116 -14.09 -6.13 16.11
N GLU A 117 -13.08 -5.44 16.59
CA GLU A 117 -12.16 -5.98 17.57
C GLU A 117 -11.54 -4.88 18.40
N ILE A 118 -10.84 -5.27 19.45
CA ILE A 118 -10.14 -4.35 20.35
C ILE A 118 -8.69 -4.23 19.90
N THR A 119 -8.19 -3.01 19.79
CA THR A 119 -6.81 -2.74 19.42
C THR A 119 -5.86 -3.11 20.58
N PRO A 120 -4.54 -3.25 20.31
CA PRO A 120 -3.59 -3.59 21.37
C PRO A 120 -3.57 -2.59 22.55
N ASP A 121 -3.90 -1.33 22.29
CA ASP A 121 -3.95 -0.29 23.33
C ASP A 121 -5.33 -0.13 23.95
N GLY A 122 -6.27 -1.06 23.67
CA GLY A 122 -7.52 -1.18 24.41
C GLY A 122 -8.72 -0.45 23.85
N TYR A 123 -8.65 0.02 22.62
CA TYR A 123 -9.77 0.73 21.98
C TYR A 123 -10.57 -0.18 21.08
N MET A 124 -11.86 0.07 20.99
CA MET A 124 -12.75 -0.70 20.13
C MET A 124 -12.95 -0.04 18.78
N VAL A 125 -12.85 -0.83 17.72
CA VAL A 125 -13.18 -0.39 16.37
C VAL A 125 -14.39 -1.18 15.87
N ASP A 126 -15.19 -0.55 15.02
CA ASP A 126 -16.45 -1.13 14.54
C ASP A 126 -16.25 -2.04 13.32
N GLU A 127 -17.33 -2.45 12.70
CA GLU A 127 -17.33 -3.33 11.53
C GLU A 127 -16.69 -2.71 10.29
N ASN A 128 -16.55 -1.38 10.29
CA ASN A 128 -15.87 -0.65 9.21
C ASN A 128 -14.43 -0.27 9.58
N GLY A 129 -13.98 -0.70 10.76
CA GLY A 129 -12.66 -0.36 11.27
C GLY A 129 -12.58 1.01 11.92
N ARG A 130 -13.69 1.71 12.09
CA ARG A 130 -13.73 3.06 12.66
C ARG A 130 -13.71 2.99 14.17
N TRP A 131 -12.91 3.86 14.78
CA TRP A 131 -12.85 3.96 16.24
C TRP A 131 -14.22 4.35 16.81
N MET A 132 -14.64 3.58 17.80
CA MET A 132 -15.88 3.84 18.52
C MET A 132 -15.57 4.73 19.73
N ARG A 133 -15.98 5.99 19.68
CA ARG A 133 -15.69 6.95 20.74
C ARG A 133 -16.45 6.66 22.01
N GLU A 134 -17.61 6.02 21.89
CA GLU A 134 -18.44 5.71 23.03
C GLU A 134 -18.58 4.21 23.17
N THR A 135 -18.34 3.73 24.38
CA THR A 135 -18.68 2.36 24.72
C THR A 135 -20.17 2.31 25.01
N PRO A 136 -20.86 1.29 24.46
CA PRO A 136 -22.28 1.10 24.75
C PRO A 136 -22.50 0.87 26.24
#